data_232e07fcba3f143f5421ea5c52d8e42d
#
_entry.id   232e07fcba3f143f5421ea5c52d8e42d
#
_cell.length_a   1.000
_cell.length_b   1.000
_cell.length_c   1.000
_cell.angle_alpha   90.00
_cell.angle_beta   90.00
_cell.angle_gamma   90.00
#
_symmetry.space_group_name_H-M   'P 1'
#
loop_
_entity.id
_entity.type
_entity.pdbx_description
1 polymer ?
#
loop_
_entity_poly.entity_id
_entity_poly.type
_entity_poly.pdbx_seq_one_letter_code
_entity_poly.pdbx_strand_id
1 'polypeptide(L)' 'FECKRYSPDRPVGVEIVRELYAVMEMERVDKGVIVTTSHFTRGAVAEAQRLNGRIRLIDFDELCRLMQQK' A
#
# COMPACT_ATOMS: atom_id res chain seq x y z
N PHE A 1 1.58 -13.03 -0.08
CA PHE A 1 0.87 -11.84 -0.54
C PHE A 1 0.08 -11.26 0.64
N GLU A 2 0.48 -10.07 1.09
CA GLU A 2 -0.19 -9.38 2.19
C GLU A 2 -1.03 -8.22 1.69
N CYS A 3 -2.24 -8.07 2.23
CA CYS A 3 -3.15 -6.99 1.88
C CYS A 3 -3.64 -6.30 3.16
N LYS A 4 -3.51 -4.98 3.20
CA LYS A 4 -3.98 -4.17 4.32
C LYS A 4 -4.99 -3.15 3.85
N ARG A 5 -6.02 -2.91 4.67
CA ARG A 5 -7.05 -1.92 4.40
C ARG A 5 -7.04 -0.86 5.48
N TYR A 6 -7.20 0.38 5.08
CA TYR A 6 -7.21 1.51 6.00
C TYR A 6 -8.40 2.40 5.72
N SER A 7 -8.91 3.04 6.78
CA SER A 7 -10.10 3.88 6.67
C SER A 7 -9.79 5.20 6.00
N PRO A 8 -10.81 5.91 5.46
CA PRO A 8 -10.60 7.15 4.70
C PRO A 8 -10.26 8.37 5.54
N ASP A 9 -10.28 8.26 6.86
CA ASP A 9 -10.11 9.42 7.75
C ASP A 9 -8.72 10.02 7.69
N ARG A 10 -7.71 9.23 7.34
CA ARG A 10 -6.33 9.67 7.38
C ARG A 10 -5.56 9.17 6.18
N PRO A 11 -4.62 9.97 5.66
CA PRO A 11 -3.72 9.45 4.63
C PRO A 11 -2.80 8.39 5.23
N VAL A 12 -2.43 7.43 4.40
CA VAL A 12 -1.53 6.36 4.81
C VAL A 12 -0.09 6.85 4.67
N GLY A 13 0.63 6.85 5.77
CA GLY A 13 1.98 7.38 5.83
C GLY A 13 3.05 6.30 5.65
N VAL A 14 4.31 6.75 5.70
CA VAL A 14 5.46 5.89 5.46
C VAL A 14 5.59 4.77 6.49
N GLU A 15 5.16 4.99 7.73
CA GLU A 15 5.27 3.97 8.77
C GLU A 15 4.42 2.74 8.45
N ILE A 16 3.31 2.93 7.78
CA ILE A 16 2.45 1.79 7.38
C ILE A 16 3.16 0.94 6.34
N VAL A 17 3.84 1.59 5.39
CA VAL A 17 4.60 0.89 4.37
C VAL A 17 5.74 0.08 5.03
N ARG A 18 6.43 0.68 5.98
CA ARG A 18 7.52 0.02 6.71
C ARG A 18 7.03 -1.16 7.54
N GLU A 19 5.87 -1.01 8.19
CA GLU A 19 5.28 -2.10 8.96
C GLU A 19 4.96 -3.29 8.06
N LEU A 20 4.35 -3.03 6.93
CA LEU A 20 4.03 -4.11 6.00
C LEU A 20 5.30 -4.79 5.51
N TYR A 21 6.31 -4.00 5.19
CA TYR A 21 7.58 -4.57 4.71
C TYR A 21 8.21 -5.45 5.79
N ALA A 22 8.17 -5.04 7.05
CA ALA A 22 8.70 -5.85 8.14
C ALA A 22 7.96 -7.18 8.27
N VAL A 23 6.63 -7.16 8.15
CA VAL A 23 5.83 -8.39 8.18
C VAL A 23 6.17 -9.29 7.01
N MET A 24 6.34 -8.71 5.82
CA MET A 24 6.71 -9.46 4.63
C MET A 24 8.05 -10.18 4.82
N GLU A 25 9.01 -9.49 5.41
CA GLU A 25 10.32 -10.09 5.68
C GLU A 25 10.22 -11.23 6.70
N MET A 26 9.44 -11.01 7.76
CA MET A 26 9.26 -12.03 8.80
C MET A 26 8.59 -13.29 8.26
N GLU A 27 7.61 -13.11 7.38
CA GLU A 27 6.82 -14.23 6.86
C GLU A 27 7.30 -14.72 5.50
N ARG A 28 8.38 -14.13 5.00
CA ARG A 28 8.98 -14.49 3.70
C ARG A 28 7.99 -14.35 2.55
N VAL A 29 7.21 -13.27 2.59
CA VAL A 29 6.26 -12.95 1.53
C VAL A 29 6.95 -12.02 0.53
N ASP A 30 6.82 -12.31 -0.75
CA ASP A 30 7.50 -11.55 -1.81
C ASP A 30 6.85 -10.21 -2.10
N LYS A 31 5.54 -10.14 -2.03
CA LYS A 31 4.81 -8.94 -2.43
C LYS A 31 3.70 -8.61 -1.46
N GLY A 32 3.40 -7.33 -1.34
CA GLY A 32 2.31 -6.85 -0.51
C GLY A 32 1.52 -5.77 -1.21
N VAL A 33 0.30 -5.56 -0.76
CA VAL A 33 -0.59 -4.53 -1.30
C VAL A 33 -1.21 -3.78 -0.14
N ILE A 34 -1.22 -2.46 -0.23
CA ILE A 34 -1.94 -1.62 0.72
C ILE A 34 -3.07 -0.93 -0.03
N VAL A 35 -4.30 -1.17 0.42
CA VAL A 35 -5.50 -0.58 -0.18
C VAL A 35 -6.12 0.39 0.81
N THR A 36 -6.42 1.59 0.35
CA THR A 36 -7.10 2.57 1.19
C THR A 36 -8.15 3.31 0.39
N THR A 37 -9.21 3.74 1.06
CA THR A 37 -10.20 4.64 0.45
C THR A 37 -9.80 6.09 0.63
N SER A 38 -8.64 6.34 1.22
CA SER A 38 -8.05 7.68 1.34
C SER A 38 -6.96 7.83 0.27
N HIS A 39 -5.80 8.33 0.66
CA HIS A 39 -4.65 8.49 -0.24
C HIS A 39 -3.36 8.24 0.55
N PHE A 40 -2.26 8.18 -0.17
CA PHE A 40 -0.95 7.95 0.43
C PHE A 40 -0.17 9.25 0.48
N THR A 41 0.65 9.41 1.53
CA THR A 41 1.56 10.55 1.62
C THR A 41 2.69 10.38 0.61
N ARG A 42 3.40 11.49 0.32
CA ARG A 42 4.57 11.44 -0.56
C ARG A 42 5.62 10.48 -0.01
N GLY A 43 5.80 10.48 1.32
CA GLY A 43 6.75 9.59 1.96
C GLY A 43 6.40 8.13 1.74
N ALA A 44 5.11 7.80 1.84
CA ALA A 44 4.66 6.42 1.61
C ALA A 44 4.93 5.98 0.17
N VAL A 45 4.62 6.83 -0.80
CA VAL A 45 4.84 6.53 -2.21
C VAL A 45 6.33 6.35 -2.49
N ALA A 46 7.16 7.26 -1.97
CA ALA A 46 8.60 7.19 -2.16
C ALA A 46 9.18 5.90 -1.56
N GLU A 47 8.73 5.54 -0.36
CA GLU A 47 9.21 4.34 0.30
C GLU A 47 8.82 3.08 -0.48
N ALA A 48 7.59 3.02 -0.98
CA ALA A 48 7.14 1.89 -1.78
C ALA A 48 7.97 1.75 -3.07
N GLN A 49 8.29 2.88 -3.70
CA GLN A 49 9.12 2.87 -4.90
C GLN A 49 10.54 2.40 -4.60
N ARG A 50 11.06 2.80 -3.45
CA ARG A 50 12.39 2.40 -3.02
C ARG A 50 12.49 0.89 -2.81
N LEU A 51 11.38 0.23 -2.53
CA LEU A 51 11.34 -1.20 -2.30
C LEU A 51 11.13 -2.01 -3.59
N ASN A 52 11.44 -1.40 -4.73
CA ASN A 52 11.46 -2.07 -6.04
C ASN A 52 10.12 -2.71 -6.42
N GLY A 53 9.03 -2.07 -6.05
CA GLY A 53 7.71 -2.56 -6.43
C GLY A 53 7.21 -3.75 -5.64
N ARG A 54 7.87 -4.11 -4.57
CA ARG A 54 7.42 -5.22 -3.71
C ARG A 54 6.13 -4.89 -2.98
N ILE A 55 5.86 -3.59 -2.79
CA ILE A 55 4.62 -3.13 -2.15
C ILE A 55 3.87 -2.25 -3.14
N ARG A 56 2.66 -2.64 -3.46
CA ARG A 56 1.78 -1.86 -4.33
C ARG A 56 0.83 -1.04 -3.46
N LEU A 57 0.66 0.22 -3.83
CA LEU A 57 -0.25 1.12 -3.13
C LEU A 57 -1.47 1.38 -4.01
N ILE A 58 -2.65 1.10 -3.48
CA ILE A 58 -3.91 1.32 -4.19
C ILE A 58 -4.73 2.30 -3.36
N ASP A 59 -4.83 3.54 -3.85
CA ASP A 59 -5.62 4.57 -3.20
C ASP A 59 -7.07 4.55 -3.73
N PHE A 60 -7.87 5.50 -3.27
CA PHE A 60 -9.27 5.55 -3.67
C PHE A 60 -9.44 5.71 -5.18
N ASP A 61 -8.65 6.59 -5.79
CA ASP A 61 -8.75 6.82 -7.23
C ASP A 61 -8.39 5.57 -8.03
N GLU A 62 -7.32 4.89 -7.64
CA GLU A 62 -6.90 3.66 -8.28
C GLU A 62 -7.93 2.56 -8.08
N LEU A 63 -8.48 2.48 -6.87
CA LEU A 63 -9.51 1.50 -6.56
C LEU A 63 -10.73 1.70 -7.43
N CYS A 64 -11.18 2.95 -7.60
CA CYS A 64 -12.31 3.26 -8.45
C CYS A 64 -12.06 2.84 -9.90
N ARG A 65 -10.87 3.10 -10.40
CA ARG A 65 -10.52 2.69 -11.77
C ARG A 65 -10.55 1.17 -11.93
N LEU A 66 -10.01 0.46 -10.95
CA LEU A 66 -10.01 -1.00 -10.98
C LEU A 66 -11.43 -1.57 -10.96
N MET A 67 -12.32 -0.95 -10.19
CA MET A 67 -13.71 -1.40 -10.10
C MET A 67 -14.50 -1.13 -11.37
N GLN A 68 -14.08 -0.17 -12.18
CA GLN A 68 -14.75 0.16 -13.44
C GLN A 68 -14.29 -0.70 -14.62
N GLN A 69 -13.20 -1.41 -14.46
CA GLN A 69 -12.69 -2.30 -15.50
C GLN A 69 -13.51 -3.57 -15.55
N LYS A 70 -13.82 -3.97 -16.75
CA LYS A 70 -14.59 -5.18 -16.97
C LYS A 70 -13.81 -6.20 -17.79
#